data_5f75d005c472fa826068c742ee270b18
#
_entry.id   5f75d005c472fa826068c742ee270b18
#
_cell.length_a   1.000
_cell.length_b   1.000
_cell.length_c   1.000
_cell.angle_alpha   90.00
_cell.angle_beta   90.00
_cell.angle_gamma   90.00
#
_symmetry.space_group_name_H-M   'P 1'
#
loop_
_entity.id
_entity.type
_entity.pdbx_description
1 polymer ?
#
loop_
_entity_poly.entity_id
_entity_poly.type
_entity_poly.pdbx_seq_one_letter_code
_entity_poly.pdbx_strand_id
1 'polypeptide(L)'
;MKRNYILLLLSVFITCTGKAQLVDVQADYNGVGDCIFSATNNSKAPVFLHINFADLQNTTFPETLPYVKRLTPGFNSLFTLQRNLDADIPSFHYEIKSFRSNPMADVDLNFPYLIPFQDGEKIRVFDVENIDGFAGNSKPDSWSATGFYANAGTPVCACRNGVVVEIVGVKRNEDSQSWYNGWNYCITIMQPSGTLICYRNVFDKQKKLNVGQTIYAGEIIGEIAPGKNTLEILIYHHSLNTNGLLFVIPQFVIAEGKNEFVNSSTEYTVIHPNSVRGLEMTKRERKKILGVK
;
A
#
# COMPACT_ATOMS: atom_id res chain seq x y z
N MET A 1 23.17 -43.83 41.34
CA MET A 1 22.89 -42.40 41.45
C MET A 1 22.76 -41.83 40.04
N LYS A 2 21.54 -41.58 39.57
CA LYS A 2 21.30 -40.94 38.26
C LYS A 2 21.29 -39.41 38.45
N ARG A 3 22.24 -38.72 37.83
CA ARG A 3 22.36 -37.26 37.86
C ARG A 3 21.43 -36.70 36.76
N ASN A 4 20.32 -36.13 37.15
CA ASN A 4 19.45 -35.36 36.26
C ASN A 4 20.10 -34.01 35.96
N TYR A 5 20.47 -33.78 34.70
CA TYR A 5 20.85 -32.46 34.22
C TYR A 5 19.59 -31.71 33.85
N ILE A 6 19.23 -30.69 34.63
CA ILE A 6 18.21 -29.71 34.27
C ILE A 6 18.87 -28.71 33.32
N LEU A 7 18.53 -28.76 32.03
CA LEU A 7 18.94 -27.78 31.07
C LEU A 7 18.09 -26.52 31.31
N LEU A 8 18.68 -25.51 31.91
CA LEU A 8 18.06 -24.19 32.11
C LEU A 8 18.20 -23.44 30.79
N LEU A 9 17.10 -23.39 29.99
CA LEU A 9 17.00 -22.53 28.80
C LEU A 9 16.90 -21.10 29.27
N LEU A 10 18.00 -20.35 29.20
CA LEU A 10 18.06 -18.94 29.48
C LEU A 10 17.55 -18.17 28.24
N SER A 11 16.25 -17.91 28.16
CA SER A 11 15.68 -17.02 27.15
C SER A 11 16.06 -15.56 27.49
N VAL A 12 17.06 -15.04 26.80
CA VAL A 12 17.39 -13.61 26.88
C VAL A 12 16.30 -12.81 26.16
N PHE A 13 15.33 -12.32 26.89
CA PHE A 13 14.41 -11.29 26.40
C PHE A 13 15.16 -9.97 26.24
N ILE A 14 15.63 -9.67 25.05
CA ILE A 14 16.06 -8.31 24.69
C ILE A 14 14.78 -7.51 24.47
N THR A 15 14.34 -6.78 25.49
CA THR A 15 13.30 -5.77 25.34
C THR A 15 13.89 -4.57 24.60
N CYS A 16 13.94 -4.64 23.27
CA CYS A 16 14.03 -3.43 22.47
C CYS A 16 12.72 -2.68 22.61
N THR A 17 12.74 -1.48 23.20
CA THR A 17 11.69 -0.49 23.07
C THR A 17 11.71 0.03 21.62
N GLY A 18 11.32 -0.81 20.68
CA GLY A 18 11.23 -0.53 19.26
C GLY A 18 9.77 -0.35 18.88
N LYS A 19 9.51 0.56 17.95
CA LYS A 19 8.22 0.69 17.24
C LYS A 19 7.72 -0.71 16.91
N ALA A 20 6.44 -1.00 17.21
CA ALA A 20 5.85 -2.32 16.93
C ALA A 20 6.15 -2.70 15.47
N GLN A 21 6.80 -3.85 15.30
CA GLN A 21 7.17 -4.36 13.99
C GLN A 21 5.87 -4.63 13.21
N LEU A 22 5.78 -4.12 11.99
CA LEU A 22 4.57 -4.23 11.16
C LEU A 22 4.25 -5.70 10.83
N VAL A 23 5.28 -6.52 10.67
CA VAL A 23 5.18 -7.94 10.34
C VAL A 23 6.16 -8.73 11.20
N ASP A 24 5.67 -9.74 11.90
CA ASP A 24 6.50 -10.73 12.61
C ASP A 24 6.59 -12.00 11.76
N VAL A 25 7.80 -12.49 11.52
CA VAL A 25 8.06 -13.74 10.79
C VAL A 25 8.57 -14.77 11.76
N GLN A 26 8.01 -15.98 11.68
CA GLN A 26 8.39 -17.14 12.48
C GLN A 26 8.85 -18.28 11.57
N ALA A 27 9.85 -19.02 12.03
CA ALA A 27 10.42 -20.17 11.34
C ALA A 27 10.55 -21.32 12.35
N ASP A 28 9.67 -22.30 12.27
CA ASP A 28 9.54 -23.39 13.23
C ASP A 28 9.84 -24.73 12.58
N TYR A 29 10.68 -25.57 13.23
CA TYR A 29 10.96 -26.92 12.76
C TYR A 29 9.86 -27.90 13.19
N ASN A 30 9.40 -28.72 12.24
CA ASN A 30 8.45 -29.79 12.50
C ASN A 30 9.17 -31.09 12.95
N GLY A 31 8.39 -32.14 13.31
CA GLY A 31 8.92 -33.41 13.82
C GLY A 31 9.72 -34.22 12.78
N VAL A 32 9.70 -33.88 11.48
CA VAL A 32 10.48 -34.54 10.41
C VAL A 32 11.70 -33.72 9.99
N GLY A 33 11.89 -32.54 10.59
CA GLY A 33 13.05 -31.67 10.36
C GLY A 33 12.85 -30.64 9.22
N ASP A 34 11.64 -30.45 8.68
CA ASP A 34 11.35 -29.34 7.78
C ASP A 34 11.15 -28.05 8.57
N CYS A 35 11.45 -26.90 7.97
CA CYS A 35 11.22 -25.60 8.58
C CYS A 35 10.02 -24.90 7.96
N ILE A 36 9.01 -24.63 8.79
CA ILE A 36 7.75 -23.99 8.39
C ILE A 36 7.85 -22.50 8.64
N PHE A 37 7.68 -21.67 7.59
CA PHE A 37 7.63 -20.23 7.70
C PHE A 37 6.19 -19.74 7.75
N SER A 38 5.94 -18.83 8.69
CA SER A 38 4.69 -18.11 8.85
C SER A 38 4.96 -16.65 9.15
N ALA A 39 3.95 -15.80 8.96
CA ALA A 39 4.03 -14.38 9.30
C ALA A 39 2.74 -13.87 9.93
N THR A 40 2.87 -12.95 10.88
CA THR A 40 1.74 -12.20 11.45
C THR A 40 1.83 -10.75 11.00
N ASN A 41 0.82 -10.30 10.25
CA ASN A 41 0.64 -8.90 9.93
C ASN A 41 -0.12 -8.21 11.06
N ASN A 42 0.57 -7.36 11.82
CA ASN A 42 0.04 -6.64 12.99
C ASN A 42 -0.79 -5.39 12.62
N SER A 43 -0.87 -5.04 11.33
CA SER A 43 -1.66 -3.91 10.86
C SER A 43 -3.11 -4.30 10.54
N LYS A 44 -3.97 -3.30 10.37
CA LYS A 44 -5.37 -3.47 9.96
C LYS A 44 -5.54 -3.55 8.44
N ALA A 45 -4.48 -3.35 7.67
CA ALA A 45 -4.49 -3.37 6.21
C ALA A 45 -3.50 -4.40 5.67
N PRO A 46 -3.64 -4.84 4.41
CA PRO A 46 -2.64 -5.68 3.78
C PRO A 46 -1.28 -5.00 3.72
N VAL A 47 -0.21 -5.81 3.80
CA VAL A 47 1.18 -5.39 3.60
C VAL A 47 1.89 -6.37 2.68
N PHE A 48 3.04 -6.00 2.15
CA PHE A 48 3.89 -6.89 1.36
C PHE A 48 5.14 -7.24 2.16
N LEU A 49 5.38 -8.53 2.33
CA LEU A 49 6.59 -9.07 2.94
C LEU A 49 7.56 -9.46 1.84
N HIS A 50 8.81 -9.01 1.95
CA HIS A 50 9.93 -9.49 1.15
C HIS A 50 10.87 -10.26 2.06
N ILE A 51 11.22 -11.48 1.65
CA ILE A 51 12.25 -12.31 2.31
C ILE A 51 13.36 -12.55 1.31
N ASN A 52 14.59 -12.31 1.75
CA ASN A 52 15.80 -12.61 1.00
C ASN A 52 16.68 -13.56 1.83
N PHE A 53 17.07 -14.70 1.26
CA PHE A 53 18.00 -15.64 1.89
C PHE A 53 19.43 -15.29 1.49
N ALA A 54 20.27 -15.03 2.49
CA ALA A 54 21.71 -14.82 2.30
C ALA A 54 22.49 -16.14 2.22
N ASP A 55 21.97 -17.17 2.92
CA ASP A 55 22.54 -18.51 2.96
C ASP A 55 21.40 -19.51 3.14
N LEU A 56 21.45 -20.61 2.42
CA LEU A 56 20.43 -21.65 2.45
C LEU A 56 21.08 -23.01 2.21
N GLN A 57 21.09 -23.88 3.24
CA GLN A 57 21.73 -25.19 3.21
C GLN A 57 20.76 -26.29 3.60
N ASN A 58 21.02 -27.51 3.12
CA ASN A 58 20.25 -28.73 3.40
C ASN A 58 18.77 -28.69 2.96
N THR A 59 18.42 -27.76 2.08
CA THR A 59 17.07 -27.56 1.57
C THR A 59 17.12 -26.86 0.21
N THR A 60 15.97 -26.79 -0.44
CA THR A 60 15.77 -26.01 -1.67
C THR A 60 14.59 -25.06 -1.46
N PHE A 61 14.71 -23.81 -1.88
CA PHE A 61 13.62 -22.86 -1.77
C PHE A 61 12.47 -23.26 -2.72
N PRO A 62 11.23 -23.41 -2.25
CA PRO A 62 10.15 -23.99 -3.01
C PRO A 62 9.46 -23.02 -3.99
N GLU A 63 9.79 -21.72 -3.90
CA GLU A 63 9.15 -20.69 -4.72
C GLU A 63 10.19 -19.88 -5.52
N THR A 64 9.77 -18.82 -6.20
CA THR A 64 10.67 -17.93 -6.97
C THR A 64 11.25 -16.83 -6.11
N LEU A 65 12.50 -16.44 -6.40
CA LEU A 65 13.16 -15.29 -5.78
C LEU A 65 13.13 -14.08 -6.72
N PRO A 66 13.03 -12.84 -6.21
CA PRO A 66 12.83 -12.49 -4.80
C PRO A 66 11.46 -12.90 -4.30
N TYR A 67 11.39 -13.45 -3.08
CA TYR A 67 10.11 -13.83 -2.49
C TYR A 67 9.37 -12.60 -1.97
N VAL A 68 8.26 -12.27 -2.60
CA VAL A 68 7.36 -11.18 -2.19
C VAL A 68 5.95 -11.74 -2.02
N LYS A 69 5.40 -11.60 -0.82
CA LYS A 69 4.06 -12.09 -0.47
C LYS A 69 3.18 -10.97 0.07
N ARG A 70 1.97 -10.86 -0.48
CA ARG A 70 0.93 -10.02 0.11
C ARG A 70 0.35 -10.72 1.34
N LEU A 71 0.45 -10.08 2.51
CA LEU A 71 -0.10 -10.57 3.77
C LEU A 71 -1.41 -9.86 4.07
N THR A 72 -2.44 -10.63 4.40
CA THR A 72 -3.67 -10.11 5.02
C THR A 72 -3.44 -9.82 6.50
N PRO A 73 -4.25 -8.96 7.16
CA PRO A 73 -4.18 -8.77 8.61
C PRO A 73 -4.24 -10.08 9.37
N GLY A 74 -3.42 -10.23 10.41
CA GLY A 74 -3.31 -11.45 11.21
C GLY A 74 -2.35 -12.49 10.64
N PHE A 75 -2.61 -13.75 10.95
CA PHE A 75 -1.75 -14.90 10.60
C PHE A 75 -1.79 -15.24 9.12
N ASN A 76 -0.60 -15.49 8.53
CA ASN A 76 -0.40 -15.92 7.15
C ASN A 76 0.60 -17.07 7.11
N SER A 77 0.22 -18.20 6.51
CA SER A 77 1.16 -19.26 6.15
C SER A 77 1.97 -18.82 4.93
N LEU A 78 3.27 -19.04 4.94
CA LEU A 78 4.17 -18.66 3.85
C LEU A 78 4.55 -19.90 3.02
N PHE A 79 5.60 -20.58 3.41
CA PHE A 79 6.16 -21.74 2.74
C PHE A 79 6.81 -22.69 3.76
N THR A 80 7.23 -23.88 3.27
CA THR A 80 8.02 -24.85 4.06
C THR A 80 9.31 -25.12 3.34
N LEU A 81 10.43 -24.98 4.03
CA LEU A 81 11.74 -25.45 3.58
C LEU A 81 11.84 -26.93 3.94
N GLN A 82 11.68 -27.79 2.95
CA GLN A 82 11.79 -29.23 3.12
C GLN A 82 13.25 -29.64 3.29
N ARG A 83 13.52 -30.51 4.24
CA ARG A 83 14.84 -31.11 4.43
C ARG A 83 15.18 -31.99 3.23
N ASN A 84 16.39 -31.82 2.68
CA ASN A 84 16.88 -32.72 1.65
C ASN A 84 17.07 -34.13 2.22
N LEU A 85 16.86 -35.15 1.39
CA LEU A 85 17.08 -36.56 1.80
C LEU A 85 18.51 -36.74 2.32
N ASP A 86 18.63 -37.45 3.44
CA ASP A 86 19.91 -37.78 4.09
C ASP A 86 20.78 -36.59 4.52
N ALA A 87 20.22 -35.37 4.51
CA ALA A 87 20.89 -34.14 4.99
C ALA A 87 20.52 -33.83 6.43
N ASP A 88 21.27 -32.93 7.06
CA ASP A 88 20.87 -32.27 8.30
C ASP A 88 19.64 -31.40 8.11
N ILE A 89 19.09 -30.86 9.19
CA ILE A 89 17.95 -29.89 9.10
C ILE A 89 18.35 -28.66 8.28
N PRO A 90 17.38 -27.98 7.62
CA PRO A 90 17.62 -26.73 6.92
C PRO A 90 18.33 -25.71 7.80
N SER A 91 19.37 -25.06 7.27
CA SER A 91 20.08 -23.95 7.91
C SER A 91 20.07 -22.76 6.97
N PHE A 92 19.81 -21.56 7.51
CA PHE A 92 19.65 -20.36 6.69
C PHE A 92 19.91 -19.09 7.49
N HIS A 93 20.31 -18.04 6.75
CA HIS A 93 20.21 -16.65 7.18
C HIS A 93 19.26 -15.94 6.24
N TYR A 94 18.39 -15.10 6.78
CA TYR A 94 17.45 -14.34 5.95
C TYR A 94 17.26 -12.92 6.48
N GLU A 95 16.94 -12.03 5.54
CA GLU A 95 16.53 -10.66 5.82
C GLU A 95 15.08 -10.47 5.43
N ILE A 96 14.35 -9.68 6.21
CA ILE A 96 12.97 -9.32 5.92
C ILE A 96 12.84 -7.82 5.73
N LYS A 97 12.00 -7.43 4.76
CA LYS A 97 11.50 -6.07 4.61
C LYS A 97 9.99 -6.12 4.46
N SER A 98 9.29 -5.16 5.03
CA SER A 98 7.85 -5.02 4.86
C SER A 98 7.52 -3.69 4.17
N PHE A 99 6.58 -3.72 3.24
CA PHE A 99 6.16 -2.58 2.43
C PHE A 99 4.65 -2.42 2.47
N ARG A 100 4.17 -1.18 2.47
CA ARG A 100 2.73 -0.91 2.30
C ARG A 100 2.26 -1.04 0.86
N SER A 101 3.15 -0.95 -0.12
CA SER A 101 2.88 -1.19 -1.53
C SER A 101 3.57 -2.47 -2.01
N ASN A 102 3.15 -3.00 -3.15
CA ASN A 102 3.86 -4.09 -3.80
C ASN A 102 5.20 -3.58 -4.37
N PRO A 103 6.36 -4.02 -3.86
CA PRO A 103 7.65 -3.58 -4.38
C PRO A 103 7.98 -4.18 -5.76
N MET A 104 7.13 -5.10 -6.26
CA MET A 104 7.16 -5.70 -7.60
C MET A 104 5.86 -5.41 -8.35
N ALA A 105 5.25 -4.24 -8.14
CA ALA A 105 4.01 -3.88 -8.81
C ALA A 105 4.21 -3.85 -10.33
N ASP A 106 3.37 -4.59 -11.04
CA ASP A 106 3.19 -4.45 -12.48
C ASP A 106 2.15 -3.36 -12.72
N VAL A 107 2.62 -2.21 -13.20
CA VAL A 107 1.81 -0.99 -13.31
C VAL A 107 1.29 -0.85 -14.72
N ASP A 108 -0.02 -0.99 -14.91
CA ASP A 108 -0.68 -0.59 -16.16
C ASP A 108 -0.71 0.94 -16.27
N LEU A 109 0.17 1.49 -17.10
CA LEU A 109 0.29 2.93 -17.35
C LEU A 109 -0.91 3.51 -18.15
N ASN A 110 -1.74 2.64 -18.74
CA ASN A 110 -2.94 3.04 -19.47
C ASN A 110 -4.22 2.89 -18.65
N PHE A 111 -4.12 2.49 -17.37
CA PHE A 111 -5.28 2.35 -16.52
C PHE A 111 -6.03 3.70 -16.41
N PRO A 112 -7.37 3.73 -16.69
CA PRO A 112 -8.16 4.95 -16.64
C PRO A 112 -8.53 5.29 -15.20
N TYR A 113 -7.92 6.34 -14.64
CA TYR A 113 -8.26 6.88 -13.33
C TYR A 113 -9.43 7.86 -13.43
N LEU A 114 -10.36 7.83 -12.49
CA LEU A 114 -11.38 8.88 -12.39
C LEU A 114 -10.77 10.18 -11.87
N ILE A 115 -11.23 11.33 -12.36
CA ILE A 115 -10.95 12.61 -11.72
C ILE A 115 -11.62 12.61 -10.35
N PRO A 116 -10.92 12.99 -9.24
CA PRO A 116 -11.34 12.71 -7.87
C PRO A 116 -12.41 13.67 -7.30
N PHE A 117 -13.37 14.05 -8.09
CA PHE A 117 -14.49 14.91 -7.70
C PHE A 117 -15.82 14.33 -8.15
N GLN A 118 -16.93 14.94 -7.77
CA GLN A 118 -18.26 14.44 -8.13
C GLN A 118 -18.53 14.61 -9.64
N ASP A 119 -19.30 13.69 -10.17
CA ASP A 119 -19.71 13.70 -11.58
C ASP A 119 -20.41 15.02 -11.94
N GLY A 120 -20.03 15.62 -13.08
CA GLY A 120 -20.54 16.91 -13.55
C GLY A 120 -19.82 18.15 -13.02
N GLU A 121 -18.94 18.02 -12.02
CA GLU A 121 -18.16 19.18 -11.54
C GLU A 121 -17.13 19.64 -12.58
N LYS A 122 -16.82 20.94 -12.55
CA LYS A 122 -15.75 21.54 -13.36
C LYS A 122 -14.52 21.79 -12.50
N ILE A 123 -13.39 21.29 -12.95
CA ILE A 123 -12.16 21.32 -12.18
C ILE A 123 -10.98 21.79 -13.03
N ARG A 124 -10.09 22.58 -12.44
CA ARG A 124 -8.82 22.99 -13.05
C ARG A 124 -7.67 22.25 -12.42
N VAL A 125 -6.69 21.91 -13.23
CA VAL A 125 -5.50 21.12 -12.87
C VAL A 125 -4.28 22.03 -12.80
N PHE A 126 -3.33 21.68 -11.96
CA PHE A 126 -1.98 22.27 -11.92
C PHE A 126 -0.93 21.20 -11.66
N ASP A 127 0.31 21.47 -12.09
CA ASP A 127 1.44 20.59 -11.88
C ASP A 127 2.01 20.84 -10.48
N VAL A 128 2.21 19.76 -9.71
CA VAL A 128 2.87 19.82 -8.41
C VAL A 128 4.36 19.58 -8.60
N GLU A 129 5.12 20.65 -8.84
CA GLU A 129 6.56 20.56 -9.13
C GLU A 129 7.39 20.12 -7.92
N ASN A 130 6.97 20.53 -6.74
CA ASN A 130 7.66 20.24 -5.49
C ASN A 130 6.69 20.06 -4.34
N ILE A 131 7.10 19.27 -3.35
CA ILE A 131 6.47 19.21 -2.03
C ILE A 131 7.52 19.51 -0.97
N ASP A 132 7.21 20.40 -0.06
CA ASP A 132 7.98 20.56 1.16
C ASP A 132 7.97 19.23 1.92
N GLY A 133 9.09 18.56 2.04
CA GLY A 133 9.09 17.40 2.90
C GLY A 133 9.68 16.09 2.39
N PHE A 134 10.58 16.12 1.42
CA PHE A 134 11.46 14.96 1.22
C PHE A 134 12.37 14.70 2.43
N ALA A 135 12.12 15.39 3.56
CA ALA A 135 12.76 15.20 4.86
C ALA A 135 14.29 15.04 4.76
N GLY A 136 14.94 15.88 3.94
CA GLY A 136 16.38 15.82 3.69
C GLY A 136 16.81 14.85 2.60
N ASN A 137 15.88 14.10 2.00
CA ASN A 137 16.16 13.26 0.84
C ASN A 137 16.00 14.06 -0.46
N SER A 138 16.74 13.67 -1.51
CA SER A 138 16.55 14.21 -2.84
C SER A 138 15.21 13.80 -3.43
N LYS A 139 14.61 14.67 -4.23
CA LYS A 139 13.41 14.35 -5.01
C LYS A 139 13.70 13.15 -5.93
N PRO A 140 12.87 12.09 -5.92
CA PRO A 140 13.06 10.97 -6.83
C PRO A 140 12.96 11.40 -8.30
N ASP A 141 13.77 10.79 -9.18
CA ASP A 141 13.73 11.10 -10.62
C ASP A 141 12.37 10.83 -11.26
N SER A 142 11.64 9.84 -10.75
CA SER A 142 10.28 9.49 -11.18
C SER A 142 9.20 10.38 -10.57
N TRP A 143 9.54 11.43 -9.80
CA TRP A 143 8.55 12.26 -9.12
C TRP A 143 7.43 12.71 -10.03
N SER A 144 6.20 12.43 -9.64
CA SER A 144 4.99 12.90 -10.27
C SER A 144 3.88 13.11 -9.25
N ALA A 145 3.18 14.23 -9.36
CA ALA A 145 1.96 14.50 -8.62
C ALA A 145 1.04 15.39 -9.44
N THR A 146 -0.26 15.15 -9.35
CA THR A 146 -1.28 15.95 -10.03
C THR A 146 -2.04 16.78 -9.00
N GLY A 147 -2.13 18.07 -9.21
CA GLY A 147 -2.85 19.01 -8.37
C GLY A 147 -4.19 19.44 -8.98
N PHE A 148 -5.20 19.66 -8.14
CA PHE A 148 -6.53 20.13 -8.53
C PHE A 148 -6.92 21.30 -7.63
N TYR A 149 -7.43 22.37 -8.22
CA TYR A 149 -7.99 23.50 -7.47
C TYR A 149 -9.40 23.14 -6.98
N ALA A 150 -9.61 23.15 -5.68
CA ALA A 150 -10.91 22.89 -5.05
C ALA A 150 -10.99 23.55 -3.68
N ASN A 151 -12.13 24.14 -3.37
CA ASN A 151 -12.33 24.84 -2.10
C ASN A 151 -12.45 23.86 -0.92
N ALA A 152 -12.15 24.34 0.30
CA ALA A 152 -12.41 23.60 1.53
C ALA A 152 -13.87 23.13 1.59
N GLY A 153 -14.08 21.88 1.99
CA GLY A 153 -15.39 21.24 2.06
C GLY A 153 -15.87 20.59 0.75
N THR A 154 -15.16 20.78 -0.38
CA THR A 154 -15.49 20.07 -1.63
C THR A 154 -15.30 18.57 -1.44
N PRO A 155 -16.32 17.72 -1.75
CA PRO A 155 -16.21 16.26 -1.65
C PRO A 155 -15.11 15.71 -2.56
N VAL A 156 -14.35 14.74 -2.06
CA VAL A 156 -13.30 14.05 -2.80
C VAL A 156 -13.69 12.58 -2.99
N CYS A 157 -13.60 12.11 -4.23
CA CYS A 157 -13.92 10.75 -4.63
C CYS A 157 -12.65 9.92 -4.87
N ALA A 158 -12.73 8.61 -4.67
CA ALA A 158 -11.66 7.68 -5.02
C ALA A 158 -11.48 7.59 -6.54
N CYS A 159 -10.25 7.76 -7.03
CA CYS A 159 -9.92 7.65 -8.46
C CYS A 159 -10.02 6.21 -8.97
N ARG A 160 -9.83 5.22 -8.09
CA ARG A 160 -9.73 3.78 -8.42
C ARG A 160 -10.12 2.96 -7.19
N ASN A 161 -10.50 1.69 -7.41
CA ASN A 161 -10.74 0.74 -6.31
C ASN A 161 -9.50 0.54 -5.45
N GLY A 162 -9.71 0.20 -4.18
CA GLY A 162 -8.59 -0.15 -3.30
C GLY A 162 -8.98 -0.40 -1.86
N VAL A 163 -7.97 -0.48 -0.99
CA VAL A 163 -8.11 -0.65 0.45
C VAL A 163 -7.43 0.51 1.16
N VAL A 164 -8.11 1.16 2.09
CA VAL A 164 -7.53 2.23 2.91
C VAL A 164 -6.38 1.66 3.75
N VAL A 165 -5.18 2.20 3.58
CA VAL A 165 -3.99 1.75 4.32
C VAL A 165 -3.49 2.77 5.33
N GLU A 166 -3.86 4.06 5.15
CA GLU A 166 -3.46 5.12 6.07
C GLU A 166 -4.46 6.28 6.04
N ILE A 167 -4.71 6.86 7.22
CA ILE A 167 -5.50 8.07 7.39
C ILE A 167 -4.71 8.98 8.34
N VAL A 168 -4.29 10.13 7.86
CA VAL A 168 -3.58 11.16 8.65
C VAL A 168 -4.51 12.35 8.86
N GLY A 169 -4.74 12.69 10.13
CA GLY A 169 -5.55 13.85 10.54
C GLY A 169 -4.70 15.06 10.94
N VAL A 170 -5.30 15.96 11.74
CA VAL A 170 -4.66 17.21 12.22
C VAL A 170 -3.42 16.97 13.08
N LYS A 171 -3.40 15.87 13.85
CA LYS A 171 -2.23 15.45 14.62
C LYS A 171 -1.60 14.26 13.93
N ARG A 172 -0.36 14.41 13.56
CA ARG A 172 0.48 13.31 13.11
C ARG A 172 0.53 12.26 14.21
N ASN A 173 0.16 11.03 13.93
CA ASN A 173 0.54 9.90 14.76
C ASN A 173 2.05 9.74 14.62
N GLU A 174 2.80 9.75 15.73
CA GLU A 174 4.25 9.54 15.75
C GLU A 174 4.67 8.21 15.11
N ASP A 175 3.74 7.26 15.01
CA ASP A 175 3.89 5.96 14.37
C ASP A 175 3.67 5.95 12.84
N SER A 176 3.39 7.10 12.22
CA SER A 176 3.25 7.20 10.77
C SER A 176 4.59 6.85 10.11
N GLN A 177 4.65 5.70 9.41
CA GLN A 177 5.80 5.29 8.59
C GLN A 177 5.85 6.03 7.24
N SER A 178 5.08 7.11 7.09
CA SER A 178 5.10 7.86 5.84
C SER A 178 6.48 8.52 5.66
N TRP A 179 7.04 8.33 4.46
CA TRP A 179 8.33 8.85 4.03
C TRP A 179 8.38 10.39 3.94
N TYR A 180 7.24 11.05 4.06
CA TYR A 180 7.10 12.50 4.06
C TYR A 180 6.70 13.01 5.45
N ASN A 181 7.54 13.87 5.97
CA ASN A 181 7.28 14.56 7.25
C ASN A 181 6.41 15.79 7.01
N GLY A 182 5.36 15.98 7.82
CA GLY A 182 4.65 17.26 7.90
C GLY A 182 3.31 17.34 7.15
N TRP A 183 2.82 16.28 6.50
CA TRP A 183 1.49 16.34 5.86
C TRP A 183 0.38 16.10 6.88
N ASN A 184 -0.47 17.09 7.01
CA ASN A 184 -1.74 16.98 7.69
C ASN A 184 -2.79 16.63 6.63
N TYR A 185 -3.82 15.88 7.00
CA TYR A 185 -4.93 15.52 6.13
C TYR A 185 -4.52 14.75 4.87
N CYS A 186 -4.22 13.49 5.07
CA CYS A 186 -3.90 12.60 3.98
C CYS A 186 -4.65 11.27 4.12
N ILE A 187 -5.18 10.77 3.02
CA ILE A 187 -5.77 9.42 2.92
C ILE A 187 -4.99 8.65 1.87
N THR A 188 -4.45 7.49 2.25
CA THR A 188 -3.73 6.62 1.33
C THR A 188 -4.50 5.32 1.11
N ILE A 189 -4.69 4.96 -0.14
CA ILE A 189 -5.41 3.77 -0.59
C ILE A 189 -4.46 2.87 -1.38
N MET A 190 -4.36 1.60 -1.01
CA MET A 190 -3.64 0.59 -1.79
C MET A 190 -4.57 0.05 -2.87
N GLN A 191 -4.15 0.18 -4.12
CA GLN A 191 -4.86 -0.26 -5.31
C GLN A 191 -4.70 -1.77 -5.56
N PRO A 192 -5.54 -2.42 -6.38
CA PRO A 192 -5.41 -3.84 -6.70
C PRO A 192 -4.05 -4.23 -7.29
N SER A 193 -3.40 -3.36 -8.08
CA SER A 193 -2.03 -3.53 -8.57
C SER A 193 -0.96 -3.58 -7.47
N GLY A 194 -1.32 -3.18 -6.24
CA GLY A 194 -0.39 -3.02 -5.13
C GLY A 194 0.31 -1.67 -5.08
N THR A 195 0.02 -0.74 -6.02
CA THR A 195 0.43 0.66 -5.92
C THR A 195 -0.37 1.39 -4.85
N LEU A 196 0.16 2.50 -4.37
CA LEU A 196 -0.53 3.39 -3.44
C LEU A 196 -0.98 4.64 -4.17
N ILE A 197 -2.19 5.12 -3.87
CA ILE A 197 -2.63 6.46 -4.21
C ILE A 197 -2.81 7.26 -2.92
N CYS A 198 -2.14 8.40 -2.81
CA CYS A 198 -2.22 9.32 -1.69
C CYS A 198 -3.00 10.57 -2.09
N TYR A 199 -4.06 10.86 -1.36
CA TYR A 199 -4.89 12.04 -1.48
C TYR A 199 -4.49 13.03 -0.41
N ARG A 200 -3.72 14.05 -0.76
CA ARG A 200 -3.30 15.12 0.15
C ARG A 200 -4.36 16.20 0.27
N ASN A 201 -4.39 16.84 1.42
CA ASN A 201 -5.38 17.87 1.79
C ASN A 201 -6.81 17.34 1.87
N VAL A 202 -6.99 16.02 2.10
CA VAL A 202 -8.30 15.38 2.25
C VAL A 202 -8.54 15.01 3.70
N PHE A 203 -9.73 15.36 4.19
CA PHE A 203 -10.15 15.18 5.56
C PHE A 203 -11.44 14.36 5.64
N ASP A 204 -11.41 13.23 6.35
CA ASP A 204 -12.60 12.46 6.70
C ASP A 204 -13.28 13.09 7.92
N LYS A 205 -14.03 14.18 7.70
CA LYS A 205 -14.74 14.95 8.73
C LYS A 205 -15.68 14.09 9.56
N GLN A 206 -16.33 13.12 8.92
CA GLN A 206 -17.33 12.29 9.57
C GLN A 206 -16.73 11.04 10.23
N LYS A 207 -15.43 10.82 10.10
CA LYS A 207 -14.69 9.64 10.62
C LYS A 207 -15.35 8.32 10.19
N LYS A 208 -15.79 8.26 8.94
CA LYS A 208 -16.43 7.08 8.37
C LYS A 208 -15.46 6.07 7.79
N LEU A 209 -14.25 6.51 7.44
CA LEU A 209 -13.23 5.65 6.91
C LEU A 209 -12.48 4.91 8.01
N ASN A 210 -12.14 3.67 7.71
CA ASN A 210 -11.29 2.86 8.57
C ASN A 210 -10.15 2.26 7.75
N VAL A 211 -8.97 2.16 8.36
CA VAL A 211 -7.85 1.39 7.78
C VAL A 211 -8.29 -0.06 7.62
N GLY A 212 -8.04 -0.64 6.45
CA GLY A 212 -8.53 -1.96 6.04
C GLY A 212 -9.87 -1.95 5.28
N GLN A 213 -10.57 -0.81 5.22
CA GLN A 213 -11.82 -0.69 4.49
C GLN A 213 -11.59 -0.72 2.97
N THR A 214 -12.41 -1.49 2.25
CA THR A 214 -12.46 -1.46 0.78
C THR A 214 -13.21 -0.22 0.33
N ILE A 215 -12.67 0.48 -0.67
CA ILE A 215 -13.25 1.65 -1.31
C ILE A 215 -13.39 1.36 -2.81
N TYR A 216 -14.46 1.85 -3.40
CA TYR A 216 -14.72 1.70 -4.83
C TYR A 216 -14.54 3.01 -5.58
N ALA A 217 -14.12 2.93 -6.85
CA ALA A 217 -13.94 4.07 -7.72
C ALA A 217 -15.22 4.95 -7.79
N GLY A 218 -15.06 6.27 -7.59
CA GLY A 218 -16.15 7.23 -7.49
C GLY A 218 -16.84 7.31 -6.13
N GLU A 219 -16.43 6.51 -5.12
CA GLU A 219 -16.93 6.61 -3.75
C GLU A 219 -16.30 7.82 -3.04
N ILE A 220 -17.11 8.58 -2.29
CA ILE A 220 -16.62 9.72 -1.51
C ILE A 220 -15.75 9.22 -0.35
N ILE A 221 -14.51 9.68 -0.29
CA ILE A 221 -13.53 9.33 0.74
C ILE A 221 -13.29 10.45 1.76
N GLY A 222 -13.81 11.64 1.52
CA GLY A 222 -13.65 12.78 2.40
C GLY A 222 -14.00 14.08 1.70
N GLU A 223 -13.52 15.18 2.25
CA GLU A 223 -13.66 16.54 1.69
C GLU A 223 -12.31 17.26 1.75
N ILE A 224 -12.14 18.31 0.94
CA ILE A 224 -10.98 19.19 1.04
C ILE A 224 -10.90 19.77 2.44
N ALA A 225 -9.75 19.62 3.08
CA ALA A 225 -9.54 19.98 4.47
C ALA A 225 -9.71 21.48 4.74
N PRO A 226 -10.11 21.86 5.96
CA PRO A 226 -10.22 23.27 6.37
C PRO A 226 -8.92 24.05 6.12
N GLY A 227 -9.05 25.22 5.52
CA GLY A 227 -7.91 26.09 5.20
C GLY A 227 -7.05 25.63 4.01
N LYS A 228 -7.51 24.61 3.27
CA LYS A 228 -6.92 24.15 2.02
C LYS A 228 -7.79 24.55 0.82
N ASN A 229 -7.17 24.76 -0.31
CA ASN A 229 -7.82 25.11 -1.58
C ASN A 229 -7.35 24.26 -2.74
N THR A 230 -6.68 23.15 -2.45
CA THR A 230 -6.15 22.19 -3.42
C THR A 230 -6.29 20.75 -2.92
N LEU A 231 -6.46 19.85 -3.88
CA LEU A 231 -6.22 18.42 -3.74
C LEU A 231 -4.94 18.08 -4.50
N GLU A 232 -4.09 17.24 -3.92
CA GLU A 232 -2.92 16.72 -4.62
C GLU A 232 -2.95 15.18 -4.58
N ILE A 233 -2.76 14.56 -5.73
CA ILE A 233 -2.76 13.12 -5.92
C ILE A 233 -1.36 12.64 -6.27
N LEU A 234 -0.88 11.65 -5.53
CA LEU A 234 0.38 10.95 -5.79
C LEU A 234 0.10 9.47 -5.93
N ILE A 235 0.56 8.87 -7.02
CA ILE A 235 0.51 7.42 -7.21
C ILE A 235 1.94 6.91 -7.22
N TYR A 236 2.22 5.90 -6.38
CA TYR A 236 3.58 5.40 -6.23
C TYR A 236 3.61 3.97 -5.69
N HIS A 237 4.76 3.34 -5.78
CA HIS A 237 5.05 2.08 -5.08
C HIS A 237 6.53 2.04 -4.66
N HIS A 238 6.86 1.20 -3.71
CA HIS A 238 8.24 0.88 -3.38
C HIS A 238 8.88 0.07 -4.50
N SER A 239 10.19 0.14 -4.63
CA SER A 239 10.96 -0.67 -5.58
C SER A 239 12.07 -1.40 -4.85
N LEU A 240 12.20 -2.70 -5.09
CA LEU A 240 13.34 -3.48 -4.59
C LEU A 240 14.65 -3.06 -5.28
N ASN A 241 14.57 -2.69 -6.56
CA ASN A 241 15.74 -2.39 -7.38
C ASN A 241 16.43 -1.08 -7.00
N THR A 242 15.65 -0.04 -6.72
CA THR A 242 16.17 1.29 -6.37
C THR A 242 16.21 1.56 -4.88
N ASN A 243 15.63 0.66 -4.08
CA ASN A 243 15.43 0.85 -2.63
C ASN A 243 14.68 2.16 -2.29
N GLY A 244 13.90 2.67 -3.24
CA GLY A 244 13.21 3.95 -3.18
C GLY A 244 11.75 3.85 -3.62
N LEU A 245 11.17 5.01 -3.94
CA LEU A 245 9.82 5.12 -4.47
C LEU A 245 9.86 5.36 -5.97
N LEU A 246 8.96 4.68 -6.69
CA LEU A 246 8.66 4.95 -8.08
C LEU A 246 7.27 5.56 -8.19
N PHE A 247 7.19 6.74 -8.79
CA PHE A 247 5.94 7.48 -9.03
C PHE A 247 5.38 7.15 -10.41
N VAL A 248 4.04 7.19 -10.49
CA VAL A 248 3.27 6.85 -11.70
C VAL A 248 2.47 8.07 -12.11
N ILE A 249 2.56 8.46 -13.37
CA ILE A 249 1.73 9.52 -13.95
C ILE A 249 0.40 8.89 -14.39
N PRO A 250 -0.75 9.26 -13.78
CA PRO A 250 -2.04 8.67 -14.13
C PRO A 250 -2.60 9.29 -15.41
N GLN A 251 -3.31 8.47 -16.20
CA GLN A 251 -4.22 8.96 -17.22
C GLN A 251 -5.62 9.07 -16.61
N PHE A 252 -6.25 10.25 -16.71
CA PHE A 252 -7.59 10.48 -16.18
C PHE A 252 -8.65 10.39 -17.28
N VAL A 253 -9.82 9.85 -16.89
CA VAL A 253 -11.00 9.80 -17.77
C VAL A 253 -11.54 11.20 -17.95
N ILE A 254 -11.54 11.69 -19.20
CA ILE A 254 -12.00 13.04 -19.58
C ILE A 254 -13.26 13.03 -20.44
N ALA A 255 -13.59 11.88 -21.04
CA ALA A 255 -14.83 11.60 -21.75
C ALA A 255 -15.06 10.09 -21.72
N GLU A 256 -16.28 9.65 -22.05
CA GLU A 256 -16.56 8.22 -22.15
C GLU A 256 -15.67 7.55 -23.19
N GLY A 257 -14.95 6.49 -22.78
CA GLY A 257 -13.98 5.80 -23.62
C GLY A 257 -12.69 6.57 -23.93
N LYS A 258 -12.48 7.73 -23.30
CA LYS A 258 -11.26 8.53 -23.49
C LYS A 258 -10.60 8.87 -22.17
N ASN A 259 -9.34 8.46 -22.03
CA ASN A 259 -8.45 8.87 -20.93
C ASN A 259 -7.18 9.50 -21.50
N GLU A 260 -6.62 10.49 -20.79
CA GLU A 260 -5.38 11.16 -21.16
C GLU A 260 -4.65 11.71 -19.93
N PHE A 261 -3.40 12.10 -20.13
CA PHE A 261 -2.66 12.89 -19.15
C PHE A 261 -3.28 14.28 -19.10
N VAL A 262 -3.72 14.69 -17.90
CA VAL A 262 -4.32 16.02 -17.73
C VAL A 262 -3.25 17.12 -17.77
N ASN A 263 -3.58 18.24 -18.38
CA ASN A 263 -2.67 19.37 -18.54
C ASN A 263 -3.02 20.49 -17.56
N SER A 264 -1.99 21.12 -17.00
CA SER A 264 -2.14 22.32 -16.19
C SER A 264 -2.85 23.43 -16.98
N SER A 265 -3.61 24.25 -16.28
CA SER A 265 -4.40 25.35 -16.84
C SER A 265 -5.61 24.94 -17.68
N THR A 266 -5.88 23.68 -17.87
CA THR A 266 -7.09 23.19 -18.55
C THR A 266 -8.21 22.96 -17.53
N GLU A 267 -9.44 23.31 -17.90
CA GLU A 267 -10.64 22.96 -17.14
C GLU A 267 -11.25 21.69 -17.71
N TYR A 268 -11.51 20.72 -16.84
CA TYR A 268 -12.15 19.44 -17.17
C TYR A 268 -13.52 19.34 -16.52
N THR A 269 -14.47 18.73 -17.23
CA THR A 269 -15.73 18.28 -16.62
C THR A 269 -15.54 16.86 -16.13
N VAL A 270 -15.80 16.64 -14.85
CA VAL A 270 -15.67 15.31 -14.21
C VAL A 270 -16.73 14.38 -14.76
N ILE A 271 -16.33 13.17 -15.12
CA ILE A 271 -17.24 12.08 -15.49
C ILE A 271 -16.82 10.79 -14.81
N HIS A 272 -17.80 10.01 -14.36
CA HIS A 272 -17.59 8.72 -13.69
C HIS A 272 -18.33 7.58 -14.42
N PRO A 273 -17.89 7.16 -15.61
CA PRO A 273 -18.55 6.10 -16.37
C PRO A 273 -18.58 4.79 -15.62
N ASN A 274 -19.73 4.11 -15.60
CA ASN A 274 -19.86 2.80 -14.95
C ASN A 274 -18.93 1.74 -15.57
N SER A 275 -18.57 1.88 -16.84
CA SER A 275 -17.56 1.06 -17.51
C SER A 275 -16.19 1.13 -16.80
N VAL A 276 -15.77 2.32 -16.37
CA VAL A 276 -14.51 2.53 -15.64
C VAL A 276 -14.66 2.15 -14.16
N ARG A 277 -15.71 2.61 -13.49
CA ARG A 277 -15.98 2.30 -12.07
C ARG A 277 -16.01 0.80 -11.82
N GLY A 278 -16.51 0.02 -12.78
CA GLY A 278 -16.64 -1.43 -12.68
C GLY A 278 -15.42 -2.25 -13.11
N LEU A 279 -14.34 -1.66 -13.61
CA LEU A 279 -13.20 -2.40 -14.20
C LEU A 279 -12.64 -3.48 -13.28
N GLU A 280 -12.45 -3.14 -12.01
CA GLU A 280 -11.84 -4.04 -11.01
C GLU A 280 -12.86 -4.65 -10.04
N MET A 281 -14.16 -4.54 -10.33
CA MET A 281 -15.22 -5.13 -9.53
C MET A 281 -15.56 -6.52 -10.01
N THR A 282 -15.84 -7.43 -9.09
CA THR A 282 -16.48 -8.71 -9.39
C THR A 282 -17.92 -8.49 -9.92
N LYS A 283 -18.49 -9.47 -10.60
CA LYS A 283 -19.89 -9.40 -11.08
C LYS A 283 -20.87 -9.08 -9.95
N ARG A 284 -20.65 -9.64 -8.74
CA ARG A 284 -21.49 -9.39 -7.56
C ARG A 284 -21.40 -7.94 -7.08
N GLU A 285 -20.20 -7.38 -7.07
CA GLU A 285 -19.96 -5.98 -6.67
C GLU A 285 -20.56 -5.02 -7.66
N ARG A 286 -20.36 -5.23 -8.98
CA ARG A 286 -21.00 -4.41 -10.03
C ARG A 286 -22.51 -4.35 -9.87
N LYS A 287 -23.15 -5.50 -9.66
CA LYS A 287 -24.60 -5.57 -9.44
C LYS A 287 -25.04 -4.82 -8.19
N LYS A 288 -24.27 -4.94 -7.08
CA LYS A 288 -24.59 -4.32 -5.78
C LYS A 288 -24.36 -2.81 -5.81
N ILE A 289 -23.27 -2.34 -6.42
CA ILE A 289 -22.77 -0.96 -6.29
C ILE A 289 -23.22 -0.09 -7.46
N LEU A 290 -23.18 -0.64 -8.68
CA LEU A 290 -23.50 0.11 -9.90
C LEU A 290 -24.92 -0.19 -10.42
N GLY A 291 -25.61 -1.21 -9.87
CA GLY A 291 -26.93 -1.61 -10.33
C GLY A 291 -26.96 -2.23 -11.74
N VAL A 292 -25.79 -2.53 -12.33
CA VAL A 292 -25.65 -3.12 -13.67
C VAL A 292 -25.61 -4.66 -13.60
N LYS A 293 -26.24 -5.29 -14.61
CA LYS A 293 -26.30 -6.78 -14.70
C LYS A 293 -25.00 -7.35 -15.22
#